data_35d4ab1538761b18f4523bac9a8fc183
#
_entry.id   35d4ab1538761b18f4523bac9a8fc183
#
_cell.length_a   1.000
_cell.length_b   1.000
_cell.length_c   1.000
_cell.angle_alpha   90.00
_cell.angle_beta   90.00
_cell.angle_gamma   90.00
#
_symmetry.space_group_name_H-M   'P 1'
#
loop_
_entity.id
_entity.type
_entity.pdbx_description
1 polymer ?
#
loop_
_entity_poly.entity_id
_entity_poly.type
_entity_poly.pdbx_seq_one_letter_code
_entity_poly.pdbx_strand_id
1 'polypeptide(L)'
;MKLFEEINKQTVSITEDCYELNFASKALKYKSLLKGFNKEIYNLFDSHFDSLNLSEQIQKLFNGAIVNPTENQSAIHHAFRDTYSDSPNNLLPEDILDSCSESINTCIKLKNDLLDRGIKNIITIGIGGSFEGPKLLIETLTAEHKRSFNHIFLTGPDVIEFSEMIEPLNQEETFFIVSSKSFSTDETLQSIKLSKEWSGLRCDFANHFIAVTSQTEKAQVFGFSDKNTIQFPNEIGGRYSMWSPISLPAILELGEQFIEFLKGGSLADTQFLNDGKYQEFLKTLSYSDIWYNNFVYKGTRVLLTYSWKMRFFTDYAQQLEMESIGKQPNKDSIFQKTGQVVFGGFGSTAQHSYFQLLHQGTASVCADVFTIAENKEKNKLLFAQSQAQSNLLANGADAELQDFEKVNGNIPTNLFTLESLNPFNFGYLIATWEHRTFLTSQMLQINPFDQYGVSAGKIFTKKYLEEHGS
;
A
#
# COMPACT_ATOMS: atom_id res chain seq x y z
N MET A 1 -19.54 -23.98 -6.92
CA MET A 1 -20.54 -24.87 -6.26
C MET A 1 -19.87 -26.05 -5.56
N LYS A 2 -19.03 -26.88 -6.21
CA LYS A 2 -18.35 -28.02 -5.55
C LYS A 2 -17.50 -27.62 -4.33
N LEU A 3 -16.65 -26.57 -4.42
CA LEU A 3 -15.79 -26.11 -3.30
C LEU A 3 -16.63 -25.70 -2.08
N PHE A 4 -17.72 -24.96 -2.31
CA PHE A 4 -18.64 -24.55 -1.25
C PHE A 4 -19.38 -25.74 -0.63
N GLU A 5 -19.76 -26.71 -1.44
CA GLU A 5 -20.40 -27.96 -0.97
C GLU A 5 -19.41 -28.84 -0.21
N GLU A 6 -18.15 -28.88 -0.62
CA GLU A 6 -17.09 -29.62 0.07
C GLU A 6 -16.71 -28.97 1.40
N ILE A 7 -16.59 -27.64 1.44
CA ILE A 7 -16.37 -26.88 2.69
C ILE A 7 -17.56 -27.01 3.64
N ASN A 8 -18.80 -26.91 3.13
CA ASN A 8 -20.00 -27.08 3.96
C ASN A 8 -20.24 -28.53 4.40
N LYS A 9 -19.84 -29.54 3.59
CA LYS A 9 -19.93 -30.96 3.98
C LYS A 9 -18.88 -31.37 4.99
N GLN A 10 -17.72 -30.76 4.91
CA GLN A 10 -16.70 -30.88 5.93
C GLN A 10 -17.06 -30.04 7.14
N THR A 11 -18.40 -29.82 7.46
CA THR A 11 -18.83 -29.05 8.62
C THR A 11 -17.71 -29.05 9.62
N VAL A 12 -16.85 -28.16 9.32
CA VAL A 12 -15.55 -28.11 9.90
C VAL A 12 -15.84 -27.90 11.37
N SER A 13 -15.74 -28.95 12.13
CA SER A 13 -15.32 -28.74 13.50
C SER A 13 -14.13 -27.82 13.30
N ILE A 14 -14.25 -26.54 13.71
CA ILE A 14 -13.13 -25.61 13.73
C ILE A 14 -12.12 -26.32 14.61
N THR A 15 -11.33 -27.18 13.97
CA THR A 15 -10.30 -27.94 14.65
C THR A 15 -9.29 -26.90 15.08
N GLU A 16 -8.71 -27.08 16.24
CA GLU A 16 -7.60 -26.21 16.72
C GLU A 16 -6.38 -26.32 15.79
N ASP A 17 -6.45 -27.13 14.73
CA ASP A 17 -5.40 -27.38 13.77
C ASP A 17 -5.11 -26.13 12.93
N CYS A 18 -3.84 -25.75 12.92
CA CYS A 18 -3.28 -24.67 12.12
C CYS A 18 -2.53 -25.24 10.92
N TYR A 19 -2.68 -24.58 9.77
CA TYR A 19 -1.69 -24.72 8.70
C TYR A 19 -0.45 -23.94 9.08
N GLU A 20 0.55 -24.64 9.62
CA GLU A 20 1.81 -24.01 10.00
C GLU A 20 2.68 -23.76 8.76
N LEU A 21 2.80 -22.52 8.38
CA LEU A 21 3.74 -22.08 7.35
C LEU A 21 4.78 -21.14 7.96
N ASN A 22 6.04 -21.48 7.71
CA ASN A 22 7.17 -20.60 7.95
C ASN A 22 7.83 -20.31 6.60
N PHE A 23 7.86 -19.03 6.23
CA PHE A 23 8.56 -18.57 5.03
C PHE A 23 9.74 -17.68 5.44
N ALA A 24 10.84 -17.76 4.72
CA ALA A 24 12.00 -16.89 4.91
C ALA A 24 12.67 -16.55 3.59
N SER A 25 12.88 -15.25 3.39
CA SER A 25 13.76 -14.69 2.36
C SER A 25 14.87 -13.86 3.01
N LYS A 26 15.74 -13.26 2.21
CA LYS A 26 16.77 -12.33 2.73
C LYS A 26 16.17 -11.05 3.31
N ALA A 27 14.93 -10.70 2.98
CA ALA A 27 14.27 -9.47 3.38
C ALA A 27 13.23 -9.66 4.50
N LEU A 28 12.50 -10.78 4.45
CA LEU A 28 11.30 -10.99 5.27
C LEU A 28 11.24 -12.43 5.76
N LYS A 29 10.90 -12.61 7.04
CA LYS A 29 10.44 -13.87 7.63
C LYS A 29 8.95 -13.77 7.97
N TYR A 30 8.26 -14.88 7.75
CA TYR A 30 6.85 -15.01 8.06
C TYR A 30 6.58 -16.26 8.87
N LYS A 31 5.68 -16.14 9.84
CA LYS A 31 5.14 -17.25 10.63
C LYS A 31 3.62 -17.14 10.71
N SER A 32 2.92 -18.20 10.34
CA SER A 32 1.47 -18.28 10.52
C SER A 32 1.09 -18.72 11.93
N LEU A 33 0.03 -18.10 12.48
CA LEU A 33 -0.69 -18.50 13.68
C LEU A 33 -2.21 -18.50 13.34
N LEU A 34 -2.55 -19.23 12.28
CA LEU A 34 -3.86 -19.17 11.61
C LEU A 34 -4.77 -20.31 12.10
N LYS A 35 -5.32 -20.21 13.31
CA LYS A 35 -6.24 -21.19 13.87
C LYS A 35 -7.48 -21.35 12.99
N GLY A 36 -7.90 -22.60 12.74
CA GLY A 36 -9.05 -22.93 11.93
C GLY A 36 -8.84 -22.79 10.41
N PHE A 37 -7.58 -22.55 9.98
CA PHE A 37 -7.14 -22.67 8.60
C PHE A 37 -6.11 -23.80 8.53
N ASN A 38 -6.50 -24.94 7.99
CA ASN A 38 -5.68 -26.15 7.96
C ASN A 38 -5.24 -26.53 6.54
N LYS A 39 -4.47 -27.61 6.40
CA LYS A 39 -3.94 -28.06 5.10
C LYS A 39 -5.07 -28.50 4.14
N GLU A 40 -6.16 -29.04 4.62
CA GLU A 40 -7.29 -29.46 3.77
C GLU A 40 -7.96 -28.23 3.15
N ILE A 41 -8.21 -27.18 3.94
CA ILE A 41 -8.74 -25.90 3.47
C ILE A 41 -7.77 -25.29 2.45
N TYR A 42 -6.47 -25.25 2.74
CA TYR A 42 -5.47 -24.76 1.79
C TYR A 42 -5.58 -25.51 0.46
N ASN A 43 -5.61 -26.83 0.47
CA ASN A 43 -5.67 -27.66 -0.75
C ASN A 43 -6.96 -27.41 -1.55
N LEU A 44 -8.10 -27.16 -0.88
CA LEU A 44 -9.36 -26.82 -1.55
C LEU A 44 -9.25 -25.48 -2.28
N PHE A 45 -8.65 -24.46 -1.62
CA PHE A 45 -8.40 -23.17 -2.26
C PHE A 45 -7.39 -23.28 -3.40
N ASP A 46 -6.37 -24.11 -3.25
CA ASP A 46 -5.35 -24.33 -4.29
C ASP A 46 -5.94 -25.01 -5.52
N SER A 47 -6.83 -26.01 -5.33
CA SER A 47 -7.62 -26.60 -6.42
C SER A 47 -8.55 -25.59 -7.11
N HIS A 48 -9.09 -24.63 -6.36
CA HIS A 48 -9.89 -23.54 -6.93
C HIS A 48 -9.04 -22.57 -7.72
N PHE A 49 -7.85 -22.20 -7.20
CA PHE A 49 -6.84 -21.40 -7.90
C PHE A 49 -6.51 -22.00 -9.28
N ASP A 50 -6.25 -23.31 -9.33
CA ASP A 50 -5.95 -24.02 -10.57
C ASP A 50 -7.17 -24.01 -11.52
N SER A 51 -8.40 -24.21 -11.00
CA SER A 51 -9.63 -24.20 -11.79
C SER A 51 -9.93 -22.85 -12.44
N LEU A 52 -9.43 -21.74 -11.86
CA LEU A 52 -9.53 -20.39 -12.38
C LEU A 52 -8.34 -20.01 -13.29
N ASN A 53 -7.36 -20.91 -13.45
CA ASN A 53 -6.14 -20.67 -14.23
C ASN A 53 -5.37 -19.41 -13.79
N LEU A 54 -5.26 -19.20 -12.48
CA LEU A 54 -4.70 -17.94 -11.94
C LEU A 54 -3.19 -17.78 -12.17
N SER A 55 -2.46 -18.86 -12.44
CA SER A 55 -1.07 -18.78 -12.90
C SER A 55 -0.94 -17.99 -14.20
N GLU A 56 -1.89 -18.13 -15.13
CA GLU A 56 -1.93 -17.34 -16.36
C GLU A 56 -2.26 -15.85 -16.07
N GLN A 57 -3.12 -15.57 -15.10
CA GLN A 57 -3.44 -14.18 -14.71
C GLN A 57 -2.22 -13.47 -14.12
N ILE A 58 -1.39 -14.19 -13.34
CA ILE A 58 -0.11 -13.67 -12.85
C ILE A 58 0.82 -13.35 -14.03
N GLN A 59 0.95 -14.25 -15.00
CA GLN A 59 1.76 -13.98 -16.20
C GLN A 59 1.22 -12.79 -17.01
N LYS A 60 -0.10 -12.64 -17.14
CA LYS A 60 -0.73 -11.49 -17.81
C LYS A 60 -0.42 -10.17 -17.12
N LEU A 61 -0.36 -10.12 -15.79
CA LEU A 61 0.04 -8.93 -15.06
C LEU A 61 1.45 -8.49 -15.49
N PHE A 62 2.42 -9.41 -15.45
CA PHE A 62 3.82 -9.08 -15.69
C PHE A 62 4.19 -8.87 -17.15
N ASN A 63 3.45 -9.44 -18.10
CA ASN A 63 3.71 -9.22 -19.54
C ASN A 63 2.97 -8.03 -20.15
N GLY A 64 2.34 -7.20 -19.30
CA GLY A 64 1.66 -5.99 -19.75
C GLY A 64 0.33 -6.21 -20.48
N ALA A 65 -0.27 -7.41 -20.35
CA ALA A 65 -1.60 -7.65 -20.90
C ALA A 65 -2.67 -6.79 -20.20
N ILE A 66 -3.85 -6.68 -20.81
CA ILE A 66 -4.98 -5.97 -20.21
C ILE A 66 -5.50 -6.79 -19.02
N VAL A 67 -5.24 -6.29 -17.81
CA VAL A 67 -5.70 -6.84 -16.52
C VAL A 67 -6.67 -5.92 -15.80
N ASN A 68 -6.92 -4.74 -16.34
CA ASN A 68 -7.95 -3.78 -15.94
C ASN A 68 -9.00 -3.65 -17.06
N PRO A 69 -9.94 -4.62 -17.16
CA PRO A 69 -10.86 -4.70 -18.28
C PRO A 69 -11.88 -3.56 -18.32
N THR A 70 -12.22 -2.96 -17.18
CA THR A 70 -13.21 -1.87 -17.12
C THR A 70 -12.67 -0.55 -17.67
N GLU A 71 -11.36 -0.33 -17.65
CA GLU A 71 -10.67 0.83 -18.23
C GLU A 71 -9.91 0.45 -19.50
N ASN A 72 -9.95 -0.82 -19.92
CA ASN A 72 -9.23 -1.37 -21.07
C ASN A 72 -7.71 -1.07 -21.01
N GLN A 73 -7.10 -1.29 -19.85
CA GLN A 73 -5.70 -0.97 -19.59
C GLN A 73 -4.93 -2.16 -18.99
N SER A 74 -3.63 -2.17 -19.23
CA SER A 74 -2.68 -2.95 -18.45
C SER A 74 -2.45 -2.33 -17.05
N ALA A 75 -1.68 -3.02 -16.19
CA ALA A 75 -1.23 -2.49 -14.92
C ALA A 75 0.28 -2.76 -14.80
N ILE A 76 1.10 -1.78 -15.19
CA ILE A 76 2.55 -1.94 -15.36
C ILE A 76 3.38 -1.30 -14.24
N HIS A 77 2.83 -1.16 -13.04
CA HIS A 77 3.56 -0.58 -11.91
C HIS A 77 4.88 -1.32 -11.58
N HIS A 78 4.96 -2.61 -11.90
CA HIS A 78 6.18 -3.42 -11.79
C HIS A 78 7.28 -3.02 -12.78
N ALA A 79 6.98 -2.25 -13.86
CA ALA A 79 7.97 -1.78 -14.82
C ALA A 79 9.11 -1.00 -14.15
N PHE A 80 8.78 -0.12 -13.20
CA PHE A 80 9.78 0.63 -12.43
C PHE A 80 10.71 -0.28 -11.63
N ARG A 81 10.22 -1.40 -11.13
CA ARG A 81 11.00 -2.39 -10.39
C ARG A 81 11.88 -3.21 -11.32
N ASP A 82 11.33 -3.65 -12.45
CA ASP A 82 12.03 -4.47 -13.43
C ASP A 82 13.21 -3.72 -14.07
N THR A 83 13.03 -2.41 -14.34
CA THR A 83 14.06 -1.50 -14.88
C THR A 83 15.36 -1.51 -14.06
N TYR A 84 15.29 -1.65 -12.74
CA TYR A 84 16.46 -1.65 -11.85
C TYR A 84 16.77 -3.03 -11.26
N SER A 85 16.20 -4.07 -11.83
CA SER A 85 16.39 -5.45 -11.37
C SER A 85 17.82 -5.94 -11.60
N ASP A 86 18.37 -6.64 -10.61
CA ASP A 86 19.61 -7.41 -10.81
C ASP A 86 19.39 -8.67 -11.69
N SER A 87 18.12 -9.06 -11.88
CA SER A 87 17.69 -10.19 -12.71
C SER A 87 16.34 -9.84 -13.37
N PRO A 88 16.34 -9.00 -14.40
CA PRO A 88 15.12 -8.49 -15.01
C PRO A 88 14.31 -9.62 -15.65
N ASN A 89 12.99 -9.50 -15.54
CA ASN A 89 12.07 -10.48 -16.12
C ASN A 89 11.98 -10.35 -17.66
N ASN A 90 12.30 -9.16 -18.18
CA ASN A 90 12.28 -8.85 -19.63
C ASN A 90 10.93 -9.17 -20.32
N LEU A 91 9.83 -8.99 -19.61
CA LEU A 91 8.48 -9.28 -20.10
C LEU A 91 7.79 -8.07 -20.70
N LEU A 92 8.30 -6.86 -20.45
CA LEU A 92 7.80 -5.61 -21.00
C LEU A 92 8.69 -5.06 -22.12
N PRO A 93 8.13 -4.25 -23.03
CA PRO A 93 8.88 -3.54 -24.06
C PRO A 93 9.99 -2.63 -23.47
N GLU A 94 11.14 -2.58 -24.15
CA GLU A 94 12.32 -1.82 -23.70
C GLU A 94 12.05 -0.32 -23.57
N ASP A 95 11.26 0.26 -24.48
CA ASP A 95 10.87 1.67 -24.46
C ASP A 95 10.07 2.06 -23.22
N ILE A 96 9.27 1.16 -22.67
CA ILE A 96 8.57 1.36 -21.38
C ILE A 96 9.58 1.40 -20.23
N LEU A 97 10.53 0.46 -20.21
CA LEU A 97 11.55 0.37 -19.17
C LEU A 97 12.50 1.58 -19.22
N ASP A 98 12.88 2.02 -20.41
CA ASP A 98 13.69 3.23 -20.62
C ASP A 98 12.97 4.49 -20.10
N SER A 99 11.70 4.64 -20.43
CA SER A 99 10.88 5.75 -19.93
C SER A 99 10.78 5.76 -18.41
N CYS A 100 10.61 4.59 -17.77
CA CYS A 100 10.62 4.45 -16.33
C CYS A 100 11.98 4.87 -15.72
N SER A 101 13.09 4.41 -16.32
CA SER A 101 14.45 4.78 -15.90
C SER A 101 14.70 6.28 -15.99
N GLU A 102 14.38 6.89 -17.14
CA GLU A 102 14.58 8.31 -17.38
C GLU A 102 13.81 9.17 -16.37
N SER A 103 12.56 8.81 -16.09
CA SER A 103 11.72 9.56 -15.16
C SER A 103 12.25 9.51 -13.72
N ILE A 104 12.72 8.37 -13.24
CA ILE A 104 13.32 8.24 -11.89
C ILE A 104 14.65 8.98 -11.82
N ASN A 105 15.51 8.86 -12.85
CA ASN A 105 16.78 9.57 -12.89
C ASN A 105 16.58 11.10 -12.91
N THR A 106 15.53 11.59 -13.56
CA THR A 106 15.13 12.99 -13.52
C THR A 106 14.76 13.43 -12.11
N CYS A 107 13.97 12.61 -11.40
CA CYS A 107 13.62 12.86 -9.99
C CYS A 107 14.85 12.93 -9.08
N ILE A 108 15.81 12.00 -9.24
CA ILE A 108 17.02 11.96 -8.41
C ILE A 108 17.88 13.21 -8.62
N LYS A 109 18.03 13.66 -9.87
CA LYS A 109 18.83 14.85 -10.21
C LYS A 109 18.23 16.14 -9.65
N LEU A 110 16.93 16.24 -9.52
CA LEU A 110 16.23 17.45 -9.07
C LEU A 110 16.64 17.88 -7.65
N LYS A 111 17.04 16.95 -6.78
CA LYS A 111 17.46 17.25 -5.41
C LYS A 111 18.53 18.34 -5.33
N ASN A 112 19.61 18.17 -6.09
CA ASN A 112 20.74 19.09 -6.05
C ASN A 112 20.36 20.47 -6.59
N ASP A 113 19.57 20.52 -7.67
CA ASP A 113 19.04 21.77 -8.22
C ASP A 113 18.23 22.54 -7.17
N LEU A 114 17.34 21.87 -6.43
CA LEU A 114 16.54 22.50 -5.39
C LEU A 114 17.40 23.02 -4.23
N LEU A 115 18.41 22.27 -3.82
CA LEU A 115 19.35 22.69 -2.76
C LEU A 115 20.18 23.91 -3.19
N ASP A 116 20.69 23.91 -4.42
CA ASP A 116 21.48 25.02 -4.98
C ASP A 116 20.64 26.31 -5.09
N ARG A 117 19.34 26.17 -5.28
CA ARG A 117 18.36 27.28 -5.31
C ARG A 117 17.92 27.73 -3.93
N GLY A 118 18.39 27.10 -2.85
CA GLY A 118 18.07 27.46 -1.48
C GLY A 118 16.66 27.04 -1.02
N ILE A 119 16.03 26.07 -1.71
CA ILE A 119 14.73 25.54 -1.31
C ILE A 119 14.87 24.79 0.02
N LYS A 120 13.95 25.06 0.94
CA LYS A 120 13.89 24.43 2.26
C LYS A 120 12.59 23.65 2.48
N ASN A 121 11.49 24.07 1.86
CA ASN A 121 10.17 23.47 2.02
C ASN A 121 9.71 22.81 0.72
N ILE A 122 9.29 21.57 0.81
CA ILE A 122 8.66 20.83 -0.27
C ILE A 122 7.19 20.61 0.08
N ILE A 123 6.32 21.25 -0.68
CA ILE A 123 4.87 21.11 -0.54
C ILE A 123 4.38 20.14 -1.60
N THR A 124 3.87 18.99 -1.18
CA THR A 124 3.28 18.01 -2.09
C THR A 124 1.77 18.13 -2.10
N ILE A 125 1.24 18.59 -3.22
CA ILE A 125 -0.22 18.66 -3.48
C ILE A 125 -0.63 17.35 -4.13
N GLY A 126 -1.35 16.51 -3.40
CA GLY A 126 -1.78 15.20 -3.88
C GLY A 126 -2.61 14.45 -2.86
N ILE A 127 -3.50 13.59 -3.31
CA ILE A 127 -4.44 12.84 -2.48
C ILE A 127 -4.42 11.34 -2.84
N GLY A 128 -4.84 10.48 -1.92
CA GLY A 128 -4.84 9.02 -2.13
C GLY A 128 -3.45 8.49 -2.42
N GLY A 129 -3.25 7.79 -3.54
CA GLY A 129 -1.95 7.22 -3.91
C GLY A 129 -0.83 8.24 -4.12
N SER A 130 -1.16 9.50 -4.38
CA SER A 130 -0.18 10.61 -4.44
C SER A 130 0.23 11.13 -3.06
N PHE A 131 -0.38 10.64 -1.99
CA PHE A 131 -0.11 10.98 -0.61
C PHE A 131 0.36 9.78 0.22
N GLU A 132 -0.44 8.71 0.28
CA GLU A 132 -0.20 7.59 1.21
C GLU A 132 1.15 6.91 0.99
N GLY A 133 1.48 6.61 -0.28
CA GLY A 133 2.75 5.99 -0.64
C GLY A 133 3.96 6.88 -0.35
N PRO A 134 4.03 8.09 -0.91
CA PRO A 134 5.14 9.02 -0.68
C PRO A 134 5.36 9.36 0.80
N LYS A 135 4.28 9.60 1.57
CA LYS A 135 4.36 9.83 3.01
C LYS A 135 4.94 8.65 3.76
N LEU A 136 4.42 7.44 3.47
CA LEU A 136 4.92 6.21 4.08
C LEU A 136 6.42 6.02 3.83
N LEU A 137 6.91 6.26 2.59
CA LEU A 137 8.33 6.13 2.25
C LEU A 137 9.20 7.10 3.04
N ILE A 138 8.82 8.39 3.10
CA ILE A 138 9.56 9.40 3.86
C ILE A 138 9.62 9.02 5.33
N GLU A 139 8.48 8.69 5.94
CA GLU A 139 8.39 8.39 7.37
C GLU A 139 9.11 7.10 7.76
N THR A 140 9.10 6.12 6.87
CA THR A 140 9.74 4.81 7.10
C THR A 140 11.24 4.85 6.86
N LEU A 141 11.68 5.43 5.75
CA LEU A 141 13.05 5.25 5.25
C LEU A 141 13.99 6.41 5.57
N THR A 142 13.45 7.57 6.00
CA THR A 142 14.28 8.73 6.34
C THR A 142 14.21 9.07 7.83
N ALA A 143 15.25 9.67 8.37
CA ALA A 143 15.24 10.22 9.71
C ALA A 143 14.93 11.73 9.63
N GLU A 144 13.87 12.20 10.29
CA GLU A 144 13.38 13.57 10.20
C GLU A 144 14.49 14.61 10.37
N HIS A 145 15.33 14.45 11.40
CA HIS A 145 16.45 15.36 11.68
C HIS A 145 17.61 15.32 10.66
N LYS A 146 17.55 14.43 9.67
CA LYS A 146 18.52 14.27 8.58
C LYS A 146 17.94 14.60 7.22
N ARG A 147 16.66 14.95 7.14
CA ARG A 147 16.00 15.32 5.88
C ARG A 147 16.62 16.62 5.35
N SER A 148 16.77 16.66 4.04
CA SER A 148 17.27 17.83 3.32
C SER A 148 16.22 18.93 3.27
N PHE A 149 14.94 18.56 3.29
CA PHE A 149 13.80 19.46 3.16
C PHE A 149 12.76 19.22 4.27
N ASN A 150 12.00 20.26 4.57
CA ASN A 150 10.76 20.16 5.33
C ASN A 150 9.65 19.71 4.38
N HIS A 151 9.05 18.53 4.58
CA HIS A 151 8.00 17.99 3.74
C HIS A 151 6.63 18.23 4.34
N ILE A 152 5.78 18.88 3.57
CA ILE A 152 4.38 19.15 3.91
C ILE A 152 3.51 18.56 2.81
N PHE A 153 2.48 17.80 3.20
CA PHE A 153 1.49 17.26 2.27
C PHE A 153 0.19 18.04 2.40
N LEU A 154 -0.26 18.58 1.29
CA LEU A 154 -1.54 19.28 1.18
C LEU A 154 -2.53 18.33 0.47
N THR A 155 -3.47 17.79 1.24
CA THR A 155 -4.30 16.66 0.80
C THR A 155 -5.75 17.01 0.55
N GLY A 156 -6.20 18.18 0.97
CA GLY A 156 -7.61 18.56 0.88
C GLY A 156 -7.85 19.99 0.45
N PRO A 157 -9.12 20.35 0.25
CA PRO A 157 -9.53 21.69 -0.10
C PRO A 157 -9.73 22.57 1.14
N ASP A 158 -9.31 22.12 2.34
CA ASP A 158 -9.51 22.88 3.57
C ASP A 158 -8.58 24.09 3.61
N VAL A 159 -9.18 25.27 3.59
CA VAL A 159 -8.44 26.54 3.66
C VAL A 159 -7.71 26.73 4.99
N ILE A 160 -8.16 26.07 6.06
CA ILE A 160 -7.49 26.10 7.37
C ILE A 160 -6.18 25.32 7.29
N GLU A 161 -6.20 24.11 6.69
CA GLU A 161 -4.99 23.32 6.43
C GLU A 161 -3.95 24.15 5.68
N PHE A 162 -4.39 24.88 4.64
CA PHE A 162 -3.53 25.74 3.85
C PHE A 162 -2.96 26.88 4.68
N SER A 163 -3.79 27.62 5.41
CA SER A 163 -3.37 28.81 6.17
C SER A 163 -2.41 28.45 7.32
N GLU A 164 -2.64 27.34 8.01
CA GLU A 164 -1.78 26.93 9.11
C GLU A 164 -0.45 26.37 8.63
N MET A 165 -0.42 25.63 7.54
CA MET A 165 0.78 24.89 7.10
C MET A 165 1.61 25.63 6.06
N ILE A 166 1.00 26.46 5.21
CA ILE A 166 1.66 27.04 4.04
C ILE A 166 1.88 28.55 4.20
N GLU A 167 0.90 29.31 4.67
CA GLU A 167 1.02 30.77 4.77
C GLU A 167 2.19 31.27 5.61
N PRO A 168 2.62 30.56 6.69
CA PRO A 168 3.77 30.98 7.50
C PRO A 168 5.14 30.80 6.82
N LEU A 169 5.19 30.07 5.69
CA LEU A 169 6.46 29.71 5.02
C LEU A 169 7.01 30.89 4.20
N ASN A 170 8.33 30.86 3.96
CA ASN A 170 8.97 31.76 3.02
C ASN A 170 8.73 31.28 1.58
N GLN A 171 8.06 32.09 0.77
CA GLN A 171 7.71 31.78 -0.62
C GLN A 171 8.94 31.46 -1.48
N GLU A 172 10.04 32.19 -1.32
CA GLU A 172 11.28 32.00 -2.10
C GLU A 172 12.01 30.70 -1.77
N GLU A 173 11.78 30.14 -0.56
CA GLU A 173 12.37 28.89 -0.08
C GLU A 173 11.41 27.68 -0.21
N THR A 174 10.29 27.86 -0.91
CA THR A 174 9.21 26.84 -1.02
C THR A 174 9.05 26.35 -2.44
N PHE A 175 9.00 25.03 -2.60
CA PHE A 175 8.80 24.36 -3.87
C PHE A 175 7.57 23.44 -3.81
N PHE A 176 6.75 23.48 -4.84
CA PHE A 176 5.50 22.73 -4.93
C PHE A 176 5.62 21.56 -5.91
N ILE A 177 5.28 20.36 -5.46
CA ILE A 177 5.12 19.16 -6.27
C ILE A 177 3.63 18.90 -6.42
N VAL A 178 3.10 19.01 -7.62
CA VAL A 178 1.71 18.70 -7.94
C VAL A 178 1.63 17.28 -8.46
N SER A 179 1.26 16.34 -7.60
CA SER A 179 1.18 14.92 -7.90
C SER A 179 -0.26 14.51 -8.20
N SER A 180 -0.59 14.34 -9.49
CA SER A 180 -1.94 13.92 -9.89
C SER A 180 -1.91 13.15 -11.22
N LYS A 181 -2.24 11.85 -11.18
CA LYS A 181 -2.32 11.02 -12.40
C LYS A 181 -3.26 11.65 -13.43
N SER A 182 -4.49 11.96 -13.04
CA SER A 182 -5.56 12.43 -13.95
C SER A 182 -5.56 13.93 -14.21
N PHE A 183 -4.90 14.71 -13.37
CA PHE A 183 -4.91 16.18 -13.34
C PHE A 183 -6.34 16.77 -13.46
N SER A 184 -7.29 16.14 -12.73
CA SER A 184 -8.72 16.48 -12.77
C SER A 184 -9.41 16.31 -11.41
N THR A 185 -8.65 16.09 -10.33
CA THR A 185 -9.18 15.94 -8.99
C THR A 185 -9.45 17.32 -8.40
N ASP A 186 -10.69 17.63 -8.06
CA ASP A 186 -11.14 18.96 -7.64
C ASP A 186 -10.36 19.49 -6.44
N GLU A 187 -10.08 18.65 -5.46
CA GLU A 187 -9.26 18.97 -4.27
C GLU A 187 -7.86 19.43 -4.68
N THR A 188 -7.21 18.68 -5.59
CA THR A 188 -5.89 19.03 -6.11
C THR A 188 -5.92 20.36 -6.87
N LEU A 189 -6.92 20.56 -7.74
CA LEU A 189 -7.04 21.79 -8.54
C LEU A 189 -7.27 23.02 -7.67
N GLN A 190 -8.06 22.91 -6.60
CA GLN A 190 -8.25 23.98 -5.62
C GLN A 190 -6.95 24.30 -4.87
N SER A 191 -6.22 23.29 -4.42
CA SER A 191 -4.93 23.49 -3.75
C SER A 191 -3.89 24.14 -4.65
N ILE A 192 -3.85 23.77 -5.95
CA ILE A 192 -3.00 24.46 -6.95
C ILE A 192 -3.35 25.94 -7.02
N LYS A 193 -4.65 26.29 -7.08
CA LYS A 193 -5.10 27.69 -7.16
C LYS A 193 -4.64 28.47 -5.93
N LEU A 194 -4.91 27.96 -4.71
CA LEU A 194 -4.48 28.60 -3.46
C LEU A 194 -2.95 28.78 -3.41
N SER A 195 -2.20 27.77 -3.81
CA SER A 195 -0.72 27.82 -3.82
C SER A 195 -0.18 28.86 -4.81
N LYS A 196 -0.80 28.98 -5.99
CA LYS A 196 -0.46 30.02 -6.98
C LYS A 196 -0.78 31.43 -6.49
N GLU A 197 -1.93 31.61 -5.86
CA GLU A 197 -2.33 32.90 -5.27
C GLU A 197 -1.38 33.29 -4.12
N TRP A 198 -1.02 32.35 -3.25
CA TRP A 198 -0.09 32.57 -2.15
C TRP A 198 1.33 32.88 -2.64
N SER A 199 1.86 32.14 -3.62
CA SER A 199 3.20 32.36 -4.16
C SER A 199 3.34 33.71 -4.88
N GLY A 200 2.26 34.24 -5.45
CA GLY A 200 2.15 35.58 -6.03
C GLY A 200 3.22 35.88 -7.10
N LEU A 201 3.48 37.16 -7.30
CA LEU A 201 4.49 37.65 -8.26
C LEU A 201 5.94 37.52 -7.74
N ARG A 202 6.15 37.07 -6.51
CA ARG A 202 7.50 36.89 -5.93
C ARG A 202 8.19 35.63 -6.39
N CYS A 203 7.42 34.64 -6.90
CA CYS A 203 7.94 33.36 -7.36
C CYS A 203 7.76 33.22 -8.85
N ASP A 204 8.82 32.86 -9.56
CA ASP A 204 8.71 32.35 -10.93
C ASP A 204 8.07 30.97 -10.88
N PHE A 205 6.87 30.85 -11.44
CA PHE A 205 6.08 29.61 -11.42
C PHE A 205 6.88 28.39 -11.90
N ALA A 206 7.62 28.54 -13.02
CA ALA A 206 8.41 27.45 -13.59
C ALA A 206 9.53 26.96 -12.67
N ASN A 207 10.02 27.84 -11.79
CA ASN A 207 11.08 27.51 -10.83
C ASN A 207 10.55 27.02 -9.47
N HIS A 208 9.29 27.23 -9.15
CA HIS A 208 8.72 26.86 -7.86
C HIS A 208 7.66 25.76 -7.92
N PHE A 209 7.27 25.33 -9.12
CA PHE A 209 6.25 24.28 -9.29
C PHE A 209 6.71 23.23 -10.30
N ILE A 210 6.44 21.96 -9.96
CA ILE A 210 6.60 20.83 -10.87
C ILE A 210 5.33 19.97 -10.83
N ALA A 211 4.89 19.51 -12.00
CA ALA A 211 3.82 18.54 -12.14
C ALA A 211 4.38 17.12 -12.24
N VAL A 212 3.76 16.16 -11.57
CA VAL A 212 3.99 14.73 -11.75
C VAL A 212 2.67 14.11 -12.19
N THR A 213 2.58 13.73 -13.47
CA THR A 213 1.28 13.35 -14.07
C THR A 213 1.45 12.41 -15.26
N SER A 214 0.39 11.67 -15.60
CA SER A 214 0.24 11.00 -16.89
C SER A 214 -0.49 11.85 -17.94
N GLN A 215 -1.01 13.01 -17.55
CA GLN A 215 -1.86 13.89 -18.40
C GLN A 215 -1.21 15.27 -18.61
N THR A 216 -0.12 15.30 -19.38
CA THR A 216 0.67 16.51 -19.60
C THR A 216 -0.13 17.64 -20.23
N GLU A 217 -1.01 17.36 -21.19
CA GLU A 217 -1.87 18.37 -21.81
C GLU A 217 -2.79 19.08 -20.80
N LYS A 218 -3.33 18.33 -19.84
CA LYS A 218 -4.14 18.94 -18.78
C LYS A 218 -3.30 19.80 -17.83
N ALA A 219 -2.08 19.37 -17.51
CA ALA A 219 -1.17 20.17 -16.69
C ALA A 219 -0.80 21.50 -17.38
N GLN A 220 -0.63 21.51 -18.70
CA GLN A 220 -0.36 22.73 -19.48
C GLN A 220 -1.45 23.81 -19.30
N VAL A 221 -2.72 23.41 -19.18
CA VAL A 221 -3.83 24.36 -18.91
C VAL A 221 -3.62 25.12 -17.60
N PHE A 222 -2.91 24.52 -16.64
CA PHE A 222 -2.57 25.13 -15.35
C PHE A 222 -1.22 25.86 -15.34
N GLY A 223 -0.54 25.98 -16.50
CA GLY A 223 0.70 26.75 -16.66
C GLY A 223 1.96 25.88 -16.52
N PHE A 224 1.84 24.56 -16.45
CA PHE A 224 2.99 23.67 -16.51
C PHE A 224 3.46 23.52 -17.96
N SER A 225 4.76 23.34 -18.15
CA SER A 225 5.39 23.09 -19.44
C SER A 225 6.19 21.78 -19.35
N ASP A 226 6.70 21.31 -20.45
CA ASP A 226 7.54 20.10 -20.49
C ASP A 226 8.77 20.21 -19.57
N LYS A 227 9.27 21.43 -19.33
CA LYS A 227 10.43 21.68 -18.46
C LYS A 227 10.16 21.47 -16.98
N ASN A 228 8.91 21.66 -16.54
CA ASN A 228 8.48 21.49 -15.15
C ASN A 228 7.35 20.45 -15.04
N THR A 229 7.40 19.42 -15.87
CA THR A 229 6.51 18.26 -15.82
C THR A 229 7.33 16.98 -15.91
N ILE A 230 7.11 16.07 -14.95
CA ILE A 230 7.62 14.69 -14.99
C ILE A 230 6.45 13.79 -15.35
N GLN A 231 6.57 13.14 -16.50
CA GLN A 231 5.55 12.22 -16.98
C GLN A 231 5.84 10.79 -16.50
N PHE A 232 4.79 10.01 -16.31
CA PHE A 232 4.85 8.57 -16.08
C PHE A 232 3.70 7.86 -16.81
N PRO A 233 3.80 6.52 -17.06
CA PRO A 233 2.80 5.78 -17.83
C PRO A 233 1.40 5.86 -17.22
N ASN A 234 0.38 6.01 -18.07
CA ASN A 234 -1.02 6.08 -17.64
C ASN A 234 -1.54 4.75 -17.07
N GLU A 235 -0.88 3.64 -17.37
CA GLU A 235 -1.20 2.29 -16.94
C GLU A 235 -0.84 2.02 -15.46
N ILE A 236 -0.40 3.05 -14.74
CA ILE A 236 -0.08 2.95 -13.32
C ILE A 236 -1.27 3.42 -12.48
N GLY A 237 -1.87 2.51 -11.71
CA GLY A 237 -2.94 2.82 -10.77
C GLY A 237 -2.46 3.69 -9.61
N GLY A 238 -3.30 4.60 -9.09
CA GLY A 238 -2.90 5.52 -8.00
C GLY A 238 -2.34 4.81 -6.77
N ARG A 239 -3.04 3.82 -6.24
CA ARG A 239 -2.60 3.04 -5.06
C ARG A 239 -1.41 2.10 -5.31
N TYR A 240 -1.04 1.91 -6.58
CA TYR A 240 0.15 1.17 -7.02
C TYR A 240 1.28 2.09 -7.49
N SER A 241 1.16 3.41 -7.34
CA SER A 241 2.08 4.39 -7.94
C SER A 241 3.33 4.69 -7.11
N MET A 242 3.48 4.11 -5.92
CA MET A 242 4.62 4.35 -5.02
C MET A 242 5.99 4.13 -5.69
N TRP A 243 6.07 3.31 -6.71
CA TRP A 243 7.28 2.98 -7.47
C TRP A 243 7.69 4.04 -8.49
N SER A 244 6.78 4.93 -8.82
CA SER A 244 6.87 5.90 -9.91
C SER A 244 7.33 7.28 -9.43
N PRO A 245 7.50 8.27 -10.32
CA PRO A 245 7.73 9.67 -9.97
C PRO A 245 6.73 10.30 -9.01
N ILE A 246 5.56 9.69 -8.79
CA ILE A 246 4.63 10.09 -7.72
C ILE A 246 5.34 10.14 -6.36
N SER A 247 6.34 9.30 -6.15
CA SER A 247 7.18 9.32 -4.95
C SER A 247 8.29 10.38 -4.96
N LEU A 248 8.22 11.38 -5.85
CA LEU A 248 9.22 12.44 -5.94
C LEU A 248 9.61 13.02 -4.56
N PRO A 249 8.68 13.36 -3.64
CA PRO A 249 9.09 13.88 -2.32
C PRO A 249 9.97 12.90 -1.54
N ALA A 250 9.74 11.59 -1.66
CA ALA A 250 10.58 10.57 -1.05
C ALA A 250 11.90 10.38 -1.81
N ILE A 251 11.88 10.46 -3.15
CA ILE A 251 13.08 10.35 -3.99
C ILE A 251 14.05 11.51 -3.70
N LEU A 252 13.55 12.71 -3.47
CA LEU A 252 14.37 13.86 -3.07
C LEU A 252 15.18 13.60 -1.78
N GLU A 253 14.65 12.81 -0.86
CA GLU A 253 15.38 12.45 0.36
C GLU A 253 16.29 11.23 0.17
N LEU A 254 15.79 10.20 -0.47
CA LEU A 254 16.50 8.92 -0.63
C LEU A 254 17.60 8.96 -1.70
N GLY A 255 17.43 9.77 -2.76
CA GLY A 255 18.35 9.76 -3.89
C GLY A 255 18.51 8.36 -4.47
N GLU A 256 19.74 7.92 -4.69
CA GLU A 256 20.08 6.60 -5.21
C GLU A 256 19.56 5.43 -4.34
N GLN A 257 19.26 5.66 -3.06
CA GLN A 257 18.69 4.63 -2.20
C GLN A 257 17.26 4.24 -2.62
N PHE A 258 16.57 5.09 -3.38
CA PHE A 258 15.29 4.73 -3.97
C PHE A 258 15.42 3.57 -4.96
N ILE A 259 16.56 3.45 -5.64
CA ILE A 259 16.84 2.30 -6.51
C ILE A 259 16.88 0.99 -5.72
N GLU A 260 17.44 0.99 -4.51
CA GLU A 260 17.41 -0.19 -3.65
C GLU A 260 15.98 -0.57 -3.21
N PHE A 261 15.09 0.41 -3.04
CA PHE A 261 13.67 0.15 -2.82
C PHE A 261 13.03 -0.54 -4.04
N LEU A 262 13.33 -0.09 -5.25
CA LEU A 262 12.85 -0.71 -6.49
C LEU A 262 13.39 -2.14 -6.65
N LYS A 263 14.67 -2.38 -6.36
CA LYS A 263 15.30 -3.71 -6.39
C LYS A 263 14.67 -4.69 -5.41
N GLY A 264 14.31 -4.21 -4.21
CA GLY A 264 13.60 -5.03 -3.24
C GLY A 264 12.26 -5.52 -3.77
N GLY A 265 11.50 -4.63 -4.41
CA GLY A 265 10.24 -4.96 -5.08
C GLY A 265 10.44 -5.93 -6.25
N SER A 266 11.48 -5.72 -7.07
CA SER A 266 11.84 -6.60 -8.18
C SER A 266 12.17 -8.03 -7.73
N LEU A 267 12.84 -8.19 -6.59
CA LEU A 267 13.06 -9.52 -6.04
C LEU A 267 11.74 -10.23 -5.72
N ALA A 268 10.80 -9.52 -5.13
CA ALA A 268 9.47 -10.09 -4.84
C ALA A 268 8.73 -10.47 -6.14
N ASP A 269 8.80 -9.64 -7.19
CA ASP A 269 8.22 -9.93 -8.52
C ASP A 269 8.82 -11.21 -9.12
N THR A 270 10.15 -11.32 -9.11
CA THR A 270 10.87 -12.51 -9.62
C THR A 270 10.47 -13.77 -8.85
N GLN A 271 10.32 -13.67 -7.53
CA GLN A 271 9.87 -14.79 -6.71
C GLN A 271 8.38 -15.13 -6.95
N PHE A 272 7.53 -14.14 -7.18
CA PHE A 272 6.12 -14.37 -7.50
C PHE A 272 5.96 -15.17 -8.80
N LEU A 273 6.80 -14.89 -9.78
CA LEU A 273 6.81 -15.60 -11.05
C LEU A 273 7.43 -17.01 -10.94
N ASN A 274 8.49 -17.20 -10.16
CA ASN A 274 9.39 -18.33 -10.32
C ASN A 274 9.67 -19.14 -9.04
N ASP A 275 9.28 -18.68 -7.84
CA ASP A 275 9.57 -19.34 -6.57
C ASP A 275 8.31 -19.95 -5.94
N GLY A 276 8.21 -21.27 -5.98
CA GLY A 276 7.07 -22.00 -5.41
C GLY A 276 6.87 -21.77 -3.91
N LYS A 277 7.94 -21.52 -3.12
CA LYS A 277 7.83 -21.21 -1.68
C LYS A 277 7.21 -19.81 -1.45
N TYR A 278 7.62 -18.84 -2.26
CA TYR A 278 7.04 -17.52 -2.20
C TYR A 278 5.57 -17.54 -2.65
N GLN A 279 5.26 -18.31 -3.69
CA GLN A 279 3.88 -18.50 -4.14
C GLN A 279 3.01 -19.18 -3.06
N GLU A 280 3.52 -20.22 -2.39
CA GLU A 280 2.82 -20.87 -1.28
C GLU A 280 2.57 -19.90 -0.12
N PHE A 281 3.53 -19.05 0.19
CA PHE A 281 3.40 -18.00 1.19
C PHE A 281 2.29 -17.00 0.81
N LEU A 282 2.29 -16.47 -0.42
CA LEU A 282 1.25 -15.55 -0.90
C LEU A 282 -0.14 -16.21 -0.96
N LYS A 283 -0.20 -17.45 -1.44
CA LYS A 283 -1.43 -18.26 -1.46
C LYS A 283 -1.98 -18.44 -0.05
N THR A 284 -1.13 -18.71 0.94
CA THR A 284 -1.55 -18.83 2.33
C THR A 284 -2.18 -17.55 2.85
N LEU A 285 -1.59 -16.38 2.57
CA LEU A 285 -2.14 -15.08 2.94
C LEU A 285 -3.49 -14.84 2.27
N SER A 286 -3.55 -14.96 0.95
CA SER A 286 -4.77 -14.72 0.17
C SER A 286 -5.91 -15.68 0.53
N TYR A 287 -5.61 -16.98 0.63
CA TYR A 287 -6.61 -18.00 0.95
C TYR A 287 -7.16 -17.83 2.37
N SER A 288 -6.30 -17.52 3.33
CA SER A 288 -6.73 -17.26 4.71
C SER A 288 -7.58 -15.98 4.82
N ASP A 289 -7.27 -14.91 4.08
CA ASP A 289 -8.09 -13.70 4.04
C ASP A 289 -9.52 -14.02 3.58
N ILE A 290 -9.63 -14.77 2.48
CA ILE A 290 -10.94 -15.18 1.92
C ILE A 290 -11.65 -16.14 2.87
N TRP A 291 -10.92 -17.13 3.41
CA TRP A 291 -11.47 -18.11 4.35
C TRP A 291 -12.10 -17.44 5.57
N TYR A 292 -11.32 -16.60 6.25
CA TYR A 292 -11.82 -15.94 7.46
C TYR A 292 -12.98 -14.98 7.16
N ASN A 293 -12.94 -14.26 6.04
CA ASN A 293 -14.01 -13.33 5.69
C ASN A 293 -15.31 -14.06 5.29
N ASN A 294 -15.23 -15.08 4.44
CA ASN A 294 -16.40 -15.72 3.86
C ASN A 294 -16.99 -16.85 4.71
N PHE A 295 -16.15 -17.63 5.40
CA PHE A 295 -16.58 -18.87 6.08
C PHE A 295 -16.54 -18.77 7.62
N VAL A 296 -15.65 -17.96 8.17
CA VAL A 296 -15.52 -17.75 9.64
C VAL A 296 -16.10 -16.40 10.07
N TYR A 297 -16.55 -15.59 9.11
CA TYR A 297 -17.19 -14.28 9.32
C TYR A 297 -16.29 -13.25 10.05
N LYS A 298 -14.98 -13.31 9.85
CA LYS A 298 -14.01 -12.33 10.33
C LYS A 298 -13.76 -11.26 9.25
N GLY A 299 -14.69 -10.31 9.15
CA GLY A 299 -14.68 -9.25 8.13
C GLY A 299 -13.77 -8.06 8.44
N THR A 300 -12.97 -8.14 9.51
CA THR A 300 -12.07 -7.05 9.94
C THR A 300 -10.68 -7.60 10.16
N ARG A 301 -9.65 -6.83 9.78
CA ARG A 301 -8.25 -7.19 9.98
C ARG A 301 -7.48 -6.01 10.59
N VAL A 302 -6.78 -6.26 11.69
CA VAL A 302 -5.93 -5.27 12.34
C VAL A 302 -4.48 -5.46 11.90
N LEU A 303 -3.82 -4.36 11.46
CA LEU A 303 -2.41 -4.30 11.15
C LEU A 303 -1.67 -3.60 12.28
N LEU A 304 -0.78 -4.32 12.96
CA LEU A 304 -0.05 -3.85 14.12
C LEU A 304 1.45 -3.78 13.80
N THR A 305 2.00 -2.58 13.70
CA THR A 305 3.42 -2.38 13.43
C THR A 305 4.18 -2.14 14.72
N TYR A 306 5.07 -3.05 15.10
CA TYR A 306 6.00 -2.85 16.22
C TYR A 306 7.29 -2.20 15.74
N SER A 307 7.11 -1.10 15.01
CA SER A 307 8.14 -0.17 14.57
C SER A 307 7.51 1.21 14.40
N TRP A 308 8.03 2.20 15.15
CA TRP A 308 7.58 3.58 15.00
C TRP A 308 7.68 4.11 13.56
N LYS A 309 8.72 3.69 12.86
CA LYS A 309 8.95 4.06 11.45
C LYS A 309 7.86 3.56 10.51
N MET A 310 7.22 2.44 10.83
CA MET A 310 6.16 1.84 10.01
C MET A 310 4.74 2.24 10.44
N ARG A 311 4.56 3.23 11.31
CA ARG A 311 3.24 3.60 11.87
C ARG A 311 2.19 3.98 10.82
N PHE A 312 2.62 4.44 9.64
CA PHE A 312 1.75 4.79 8.51
C PHE A 312 1.54 3.64 7.50
N PHE A 313 2.10 2.47 7.75
CA PHE A 313 1.90 1.33 6.86
C PHE A 313 0.42 0.90 6.78
N THR A 314 -0.31 1.03 7.88
CA THR A 314 -1.74 0.72 7.92
C THR A 314 -2.54 1.63 7.00
N ASP A 315 -2.27 2.93 6.96
CA ASP A 315 -2.98 3.90 6.12
C ASP A 315 -2.78 3.57 4.62
N TYR A 316 -1.54 3.26 4.23
CA TYR A 316 -1.23 2.77 2.88
C TYR A 316 -1.96 1.45 2.55
N ALA A 317 -1.93 0.48 3.47
CA ALA A 317 -2.58 -0.81 3.27
C ALA A 317 -4.11 -0.67 3.18
N GLN A 318 -4.71 0.25 3.93
CA GLN A 318 -6.13 0.60 3.82
C GLN A 318 -6.48 0.99 2.40
N GLN A 319 -5.75 1.94 1.80
CA GLN A 319 -6.01 2.34 0.43
C GLN A 319 -5.76 1.19 -0.54
N LEU A 320 -4.60 0.54 -0.46
CA LEU A 320 -4.26 -0.53 -1.38
C LEU A 320 -5.31 -1.64 -1.38
N GLU A 321 -5.68 -2.16 -0.22
CA GLU A 321 -6.56 -3.30 -0.11
C GLU A 321 -8.04 -2.93 -0.25
N MET A 322 -8.52 -1.95 0.54
CA MET A 322 -9.95 -1.64 0.59
C MET A 322 -10.43 -1.02 -0.72
N GLU A 323 -9.58 -0.29 -1.44
CA GLU A 323 -9.92 0.24 -2.76
C GLU A 323 -9.81 -0.83 -3.86
N SER A 324 -8.86 -1.79 -3.76
CA SER A 324 -8.68 -2.85 -4.75
C SER A 324 -9.71 -3.97 -4.61
N ILE A 325 -9.97 -4.44 -3.39
CA ILE A 325 -10.83 -5.60 -3.14
C ILE A 325 -12.16 -5.26 -2.46
N GLY A 326 -12.40 -4.00 -2.08
CA GLY A 326 -13.68 -3.52 -1.54
C GLY A 326 -14.72 -3.28 -2.65
N LYS A 327 -15.05 -4.32 -3.41
CA LYS A 327 -15.93 -4.28 -4.59
C LYS A 327 -17.22 -5.06 -4.35
N GLN A 328 -18.19 -4.89 -5.24
CA GLN A 328 -19.34 -5.81 -5.30
C GLN A 328 -18.84 -7.22 -5.63
N PRO A 329 -19.43 -8.26 -5.04
CA PRO A 329 -19.10 -9.64 -5.40
C PRO A 329 -19.36 -9.89 -6.88
N ASN A 330 -18.48 -10.63 -7.54
CA ASN A 330 -18.72 -11.10 -8.88
C ASN A 330 -19.82 -12.17 -8.87
N LYS A 331 -20.79 -12.08 -9.79
CA LYS A 331 -21.92 -13.00 -9.90
C LYS A 331 -21.48 -14.44 -10.17
N ASP A 332 -20.35 -14.61 -10.86
CA ASP A 332 -19.78 -15.91 -11.21
C ASP A 332 -18.85 -16.46 -10.11
N SER A 333 -18.54 -15.66 -9.10
CA SER A 333 -17.72 -16.07 -7.96
C SER A 333 -18.55 -16.87 -6.95
N ILE A 334 -17.91 -17.88 -6.36
CA ILE A 334 -18.48 -18.63 -5.23
C ILE A 334 -18.43 -17.83 -3.91
N PHE A 335 -17.64 -16.76 -3.86
CA PHE A 335 -17.44 -15.94 -2.67
C PHE A 335 -18.44 -14.78 -2.65
N GLN A 336 -19.08 -14.58 -1.50
CA GLN A 336 -20.09 -13.53 -1.33
C GLN A 336 -19.58 -12.29 -0.63
N LYS A 337 -18.41 -12.37 0.02
CA LYS A 337 -17.73 -11.25 0.65
C LYS A 337 -16.40 -11.00 -0.02
N THR A 338 -16.09 -9.75 -0.26
CA THR A 338 -14.86 -9.32 -0.97
C THR A 338 -13.79 -8.86 0.02
N GLY A 339 -13.59 -7.56 0.18
CA GLY A 339 -12.56 -7.02 1.07
C GLY A 339 -12.93 -7.09 2.56
N GLN A 340 -11.91 -7.16 3.41
CA GLN A 340 -12.03 -6.93 4.85
C GLN A 340 -11.86 -5.44 5.16
N VAL A 341 -12.42 -4.98 6.28
CA VAL A 341 -12.08 -3.67 6.84
C VAL A 341 -10.69 -3.76 7.46
N VAL A 342 -9.79 -2.91 7.01
CA VAL A 342 -8.41 -2.82 7.52
C VAL A 342 -8.30 -1.61 8.46
N PHE A 343 -7.76 -1.83 9.66
CA PHE A 343 -7.44 -0.77 10.61
C PHE A 343 -6.16 -1.13 11.37
N GLY A 344 -5.63 -0.24 12.18
CA GLY A 344 -4.46 -0.56 13.00
C GLY A 344 -3.56 0.62 13.25
N GLY A 345 -2.25 0.38 13.23
CA GLY A 345 -1.21 1.40 13.45
C GLY A 345 -0.06 0.91 14.31
N PHE A 346 0.57 1.83 15.06
CA PHE A 346 1.69 1.51 15.93
C PHE A 346 1.26 0.64 17.12
N GLY A 347 1.79 -0.58 17.20
CA GLY A 347 1.39 -1.61 18.15
C GLY A 347 1.44 -1.14 19.62
N SER A 348 2.46 -0.37 19.99
CA SER A 348 2.59 0.13 21.37
C SER A 348 1.43 1.07 21.76
N THR A 349 1.00 1.99 20.90
CA THR A 349 -0.17 2.84 21.18
C THR A 349 -1.48 2.06 21.10
N ALA A 350 -1.57 1.10 20.18
CA ALA A 350 -2.72 0.21 20.04
C ALA A 350 -3.00 -0.58 21.34
N GLN A 351 -1.95 -1.06 22.03
CA GLN A 351 -2.07 -1.78 23.29
C GLN A 351 -2.76 -0.95 24.40
N HIS A 352 -2.66 0.37 24.31
CA HIS A 352 -3.29 1.31 25.27
C HIS A 352 -4.57 1.96 24.72
N SER A 353 -5.14 1.40 23.64
CA SER A 353 -6.37 1.88 23.02
C SER A 353 -7.38 0.73 22.85
N TYR A 354 -7.25 -0.07 21.80
CA TYR A 354 -8.28 -1.07 21.44
C TYR A 354 -7.91 -2.52 21.75
N PHE A 355 -6.79 -2.82 22.41
CA PHE A 355 -6.42 -4.19 22.76
C PHE A 355 -7.39 -4.83 23.78
N GLN A 356 -8.07 -4.05 24.62
CA GLN A 356 -9.14 -4.56 25.45
C GLN A 356 -10.22 -5.27 24.62
N LEU A 357 -10.62 -4.65 23.49
CA LEU A 357 -11.56 -5.25 22.54
C LEU A 357 -10.99 -6.52 21.88
N LEU A 358 -9.71 -6.49 21.50
CA LEU A 358 -9.06 -7.64 20.85
C LEU A 358 -8.91 -8.82 21.80
N HIS A 359 -8.58 -8.59 23.05
CA HIS A 359 -8.29 -9.65 24.02
C HIS A 359 -9.55 -10.25 24.65
N GLN A 360 -10.54 -9.44 24.98
CA GLN A 360 -11.71 -9.88 25.76
C GLN A 360 -13.05 -9.55 25.10
N GLY A 361 -13.03 -8.77 24.00
CA GLY A 361 -14.26 -8.40 23.32
C GLY A 361 -14.82 -9.50 22.43
N THR A 362 -15.94 -9.20 21.79
CA THR A 362 -16.65 -10.11 20.88
C THR A 362 -16.41 -9.79 19.40
N ALA A 363 -15.45 -8.91 19.11
CA ALA A 363 -15.15 -8.50 17.73
C ALA A 363 -14.54 -9.65 16.93
N SER A 364 -15.01 -9.81 15.71
CA SER A 364 -14.56 -10.85 14.77
C SER A 364 -13.42 -10.33 13.90
N VAL A 365 -12.17 -10.52 14.34
CA VAL A 365 -10.96 -9.88 13.78
C VAL A 365 -9.92 -10.94 13.40
N CYS A 366 -9.12 -10.64 12.34
CA CYS A 366 -7.82 -11.24 12.05
C CYS A 366 -6.72 -10.23 12.36
N ALA A 367 -5.45 -10.66 12.47
CA ALA A 367 -4.34 -9.77 12.75
C ALA A 367 -3.13 -10.03 11.86
N ASP A 368 -2.50 -8.94 11.39
CA ASP A 368 -1.18 -8.94 10.78
C ASP A 368 -0.23 -8.13 11.69
N VAL A 369 0.81 -8.76 12.19
CA VAL A 369 1.77 -8.16 13.12
C VAL A 369 3.13 -8.03 12.45
N PHE A 370 3.73 -6.85 12.51
CA PHE A 370 5.02 -6.53 11.90
C PHE A 370 6.05 -6.17 12.98
N THR A 371 7.24 -6.74 12.84
CA THR A 371 8.38 -6.42 13.71
C THR A 371 9.68 -6.37 12.91
N ILE A 372 10.72 -5.79 13.49
CA ILE A 372 12.03 -5.63 12.87
C ILE A 372 13.06 -6.40 13.70
N ALA A 373 13.83 -7.30 13.07
CA ALA A 373 14.86 -8.09 13.76
C ALA A 373 16.12 -7.28 14.05
N GLU A 374 16.46 -6.32 13.19
CA GLU A 374 17.59 -5.43 13.40
C GLU A 374 17.41 -4.61 14.69
N ASN A 375 18.51 -4.45 15.43
CA ASN A 375 18.51 -3.70 16.70
C ASN A 375 17.55 -4.26 17.79
N LYS A 376 17.13 -5.54 17.68
CA LYS A 376 16.28 -6.18 18.69
C LYS A 376 16.79 -6.03 20.12
N GLU A 377 18.11 -5.98 20.31
CA GLU A 377 18.70 -5.79 21.65
C GLU A 377 18.47 -4.36 22.18
N LYS A 378 18.47 -3.33 21.31
CA LYS A 378 18.17 -1.94 21.68
C LYS A 378 16.66 -1.75 21.86
N ASN A 379 15.83 -2.43 21.06
CA ASN A 379 14.38 -2.40 21.08
C ASN A 379 13.77 -3.65 21.75
N LYS A 380 14.47 -4.22 22.75
CA LYS A 380 14.13 -5.50 23.35
C LYS A 380 12.67 -5.58 23.82
N LEU A 381 12.19 -4.52 24.47
CA LEU A 381 10.79 -4.47 24.94
C LEU A 381 9.81 -4.52 23.76
N LEU A 382 10.01 -3.68 22.77
CA LEU A 382 9.11 -3.57 21.62
C LEU A 382 9.09 -4.88 20.80
N PHE A 383 10.25 -5.51 20.61
CA PHE A 383 10.35 -6.82 19.96
C PHE A 383 9.63 -7.90 20.78
N ALA A 384 9.86 -7.96 22.09
CA ALA A 384 9.18 -8.89 22.99
C ALA A 384 7.66 -8.70 22.98
N GLN A 385 7.18 -7.45 22.97
CA GLN A 385 5.75 -7.13 22.84
C GLN A 385 5.16 -7.69 21.54
N SER A 386 5.84 -7.53 20.40
CA SER A 386 5.35 -8.09 19.12
C SER A 386 5.17 -9.60 19.18
N GLN A 387 6.11 -10.32 19.76
CA GLN A 387 6.05 -11.78 19.89
C GLN A 387 4.96 -12.23 20.88
N ALA A 388 4.91 -11.58 22.06
CA ALA A 388 3.93 -11.89 23.10
C ALA A 388 2.51 -11.61 22.64
N GLN A 389 2.27 -10.44 22.01
CA GLN A 389 0.94 -10.06 21.55
C GLN A 389 0.47 -10.95 20.38
N SER A 390 1.35 -11.30 19.44
CA SER A 390 0.99 -12.25 18.39
C SER A 390 0.52 -13.59 18.95
N ASN A 391 1.22 -14.11 19.97
CA ASN A 391 0.85 -15.35 20.61
C ASN A 391 -0.45 -15.23 21.42
N LEU A 392 -0.62 -14.14 22.20
CA LEU A 392 -1.84 -13.90 22.99
C LEU A 392 -3.08 -13.72 22.10
N LEU A 393 -2.97 -12.99 20.99
CA LEU A 393 -4.06 -12.83 20.02
C LEU A 393 -4.49 -14.19 19.45
N ALA A 394 -3.53 -15.01 19.05
CA ALA A 394 -3.81 -16.32 18.48
C ALA A 394 -4.30 -17.34 19.50
N ASN A 395 -3.64 -17.46 20.66
CA ASN A 395 -3.81 -18.57 21.60
C ASN A 395 -4.59 -18.22 22.85
N GLY A 396 -4.68 -16.92 23.21
CA GLY A 396 -5.28 -16.50 24.47
C GLY A 396 -4.41 -16.83 25.69
N ALA A 397 -4.99 -16.62 26.87
CA ALA A 397 -4.43 -17.02 28.15
C ALA A 397 -5.57 -17.17 29.18
N ASP A 398 -5.67 -18.35 29.79
CA ASP A 398 -6.69 -18.67 30.81
C ASP A 398 -6.13 -19.46 31.99
N ALA A 399 -4.96 -20.09 31.80
CA ALA A 399 -4.34 -20.86 32.87
C ALA A 399 -3.94 -19.94 34.05
N GLU A 400 -4.39 -20.29 35.26
CA GLU A 400 -4.07 -19.58 36.51
C GLU A 400 -4.63 -18.15 36.63
N LEU A 401 -5.51 -17.72 35.67
CA LEU A 401 -6.13 -16.40 35.68
C LEU A 401 -7.55 -16.44 36.29
N GLN A 402 -7.96 -15.33 36.89
CA GLN A 402 -9.36 -15.11 37.28
C GLN A 402 -10.21 -14.96 36.00
N ASP A 403 -11.52 -15.26 36.07
CA ASP A 403 -12.39 -15.21 34.90
C ASP A 403 -12.37 -13.84 34.16
N PHE A 404 -12.23 -12.75 34.90
CA PHE A 404 -12.15 -11.40 34.36
C PHE A 404 -10.78 -11.03 33.79
N GLU A 405 -9.75 -11.87 33.98
CA GLU A 405 -8.39 -11.66 33.47
C GLU A 405 -8.12 -12.51 32.23
N LYS A 406 -8.99 -13.45 31.89
CA LYS A 406 -8.81 -14.36 30.76
C LYS A 406 -8.75 -13.59 29.43
N VAL A 407 -7.84 -14.01 28.57
CA VAL A 407 -7.71 -13.51 27.20
C VAL A 407 -8.25 -14.55 26.23
N ASN A 408 -9.23 -14.16 25.40
CA ASN A 408 -9.99 -15.08 24.58
C ASN A 408 -9.14 -15.85 23.54
N GLY A 409 -8.12 -15.20 22.94
CA GLY A 409 -7.42 -15.77 21.79
C GLY A 409 -8.32 -15.85 20.56
N ASN A 410 -8.11 -16.85 19.71
CA ASN A 410 -8.88 -17.10 18.48
C ASN A 410 -8.88 -15.93 17.45
N ILE A 411 -7.87 -15.07 17.50
CA ILE A 411 -7.59 -14.08 16.47
C ILE A 411 -6.52 -14.69 15.57
N PRO A 412 -6.89 -15.15 14.35
CA PRO A 412 -5.90 -15.66 13.39
C PRO A 412 -4.86 -14.59 13.14
N THR A 413 -3.59 -14.93 13.32
CA THR A 413 -2.51 -13.94 13.33
C THR A 413 -1.41 -14.34 12.35
N ASN A 414 -0.98 -13.41 11.53
CA ASN A 414 0.21 -13.47 10.73
C ASN A 414 1.33 -12.66 11.40
N LEU A 415 2.51 -13.23 11.58
CA LEU A 415 3.67 -12.53 12.11
C LEU A 415 4.73 -12.34 11.01
N PHE A 416 4.98 -11.09 10.67
CA PHE A 416 5.98 -10.67 9.70
C PHE A 416 7.18 -10.05 10.42
N THR A 417 8.38 -10.54 10.12
CA THR A 417 9.63 -10.02 10.67
C THR A 417 10.54 -9.59 9.54
N LEU A 418 10.75 -8.27 9.39
CA LEU A 418 11.77 -7.77 8.48
C LEU A 418 13.15 -7.94 9.12
N GLU A 419 14.15 -8.37 8.37
CA GLU A 419 15.52 -8.50 8.86
C GLU A 419 16.10 -7.15 9.29
N SER A 420 15.87 -6.11 8.49
CA SER A 420 16.19 -4.71 8.80
C SER A 420 15.22 -3.80 8.08
N LEU A 421 15.08 -2.56 8.58
CA LEU A 421 14.26 -1.54 7.96
C LEU A 421 15.13 -0.66 7.06
N ASN A 422 15.44 -1.18 5.87
CA ASN A 422 16.16 -0.48 4.81
C ASN A 422 15.30 -0.41 3.53
N PRO A 423 15.67 0.39 2.53
CA PRO A 423 14.90 0.54 1.31
C PRO A 423 14.62 -0.79 0.61
N PHE A 424 15.60 -1.69 0.48
CA PHE A 424 15.44 -2.98 -0.17
C PHE A 424 14.40 -3.87 0.51
N ASN A 425 14.51 -4.08 1.82
CA ASN A 425 13.58 -4.94 2.56
C ASN A 425 12.18 -4.35 2.60
N PHE A 426 12.08 -3.01 2.65
CA PHE A 426 10.79 -2.33 2.62
C PHE A 426 10.15 -2.44 1.23
N GLY A 427 10.90 -2.29 0.14
CA GLY A 427 10.42 -2.53 -1.21
C GLY A 427 9.89 -3.96 -1.40
N TYR A 428 10.61 -4.93 -0.88
CA TYR A 428 10.16 -6.32 -0.88
C TYR A 428 8.80 -6.50 -0.16
N LEU A 429 8.63 -5.89 1.02
CA LEU A 429 7.37 -5.94 1.77
C LEU A 429 6.22 -5.30 0.99
N ILE A 430 6.43 -4.11 0.42
CA ILE A 430 5.40 -3.40 -0.34
C ILE A 430 4.94 -4.22 -1.55
N ALA A 431 5.87 -4.76 -2.35
CA ALA A 431 5.53 -5.61 -3.48
C ALA A 431 4.79 -6.90 -3.04
N THR A 432 5.21 -7.50 -1.93
CA THR A 432 4.49 -8.64 -1.32
C THR A 432 3.05 -8.28 -0.99
N TRP A 433 2.78 -7.05 -0.50
CA TRP A 433 1.43 -6.59 -0.18
C TRP A 433 0.58 -6.36 -1.42
N GLU A 434 1.19 -5.83 -2.48
CA GLU A 434 0.54 -5.70 -3.80
C GLU A 434 0.20 -7.07 -4.39
N HIS A 435 1.11 -8.05 -4.32
CA HIS A 435 0.90 -9.42 -4.79
C HIS A 435 -0.22 -10.13 -4.02
N ARG A 436 -0.25 -10.01 -2.67
CA ARG A 436 -1.34 -10.51 -1.82
C ARG A 436 -2.68 -9.94 -2.27
N THR A 437 -2.75 -8.63 -2.46
CA THR A 437 -3.96 -7.91 -2.89
C THR A 437 -4.41 -8.35 -4.28
N PHE A 438 -3.47 -8.44 -5.23
CA PHE A 438 -3.76 -8.94 -6.57
C PHE A 438 -4.26 -10.37 -6.55
N LEU A 439 -3.56 -11.28 -5.88
CA LEU A 439 -3.94 -12.68 -5.82
C LEU A 439 -5.33 -12.87 -5.17
N THR A 440 -5.61 -12.15 -4.08
CA THR A 440 -6.91 -12.15 -3.41
C THR A 440 -8.01 -11.66 -4.36
N SER A 441 -7.75 -10.60 -5.14
CA SER A 441 -8.71 -10.09 -6.12
C SER A 441 -9.02 -11.09 -7.22
N GLN A 442 -7.99 -11.81 -7.72
CA GLN A 442 -8.14 -12.82 -8.76
C GLN A 442 -8.92 -14.05 -8.25
N MET A 443 -8.66 -14.49 -7.03
CA MET A 443 -9.44 -15.53 -6.37
C MET A 443 -10.91 -15.14 -6.21
N LEU A 444 -11.19 -13.89 -5.88
CA LEU A 444 -12.55 -13.33 -5.79
C LEU A 444 -13.17 -12.99 -7.15
N GLN A 445 -12.41 -13.09 -8.24
CA GLN A 445 -12.80 -12.75 -9.61
C GLN A 445 -13.27 -11.29 -9.75
N ILE A 446 -12.58 -10.37 -9.11
CA ILE A 446 -12.87 -8.93 -9.16
C ILE A 446 -11.68 -8.15 -9.72
N ASN A 447 -11.95 -6.96 -10.29
CA ASN A 447 -10.91 -6.08 -10.83
C ASN A 447 -10.26 -5.25 -9.70
N PRO A 448 -8.94 -5.40 -9.41
CA PRO A 448 -8.28 -4.63 -8.35
C PRO A 448 -7.83 -3.23 -8.78
N PHE A 449 -7.97 -2.85 -10.05
CA PHE A 449 -7.31 -1.66 -10.60
C PHE A 449 -8.26 -0.47 -10.83
N ASP A 450 -9.58 -0.68 -10.82
CA ASP A 450 -10.58 0.39 -10.89
C ASP A 450 -11.10 0.83 -9.50
N GLN A 451 -11.92 1.89 -9.45
CA GLN A 451 -12.52 2.44 -8.23
C GLN A 451 -13.85 3.20 -8.49
N TYR A 452 -14.78 2.61 -9.21
CA TYR A 452 -16.05 3.25 -9.56
C TYR A 452 -16.91 3.65 -8.35
N GLY A 453 -16.73 2.99 -7.19
CA GLY A 453 -17.44 3.31 -5.97
C GLY A 453 -17.26 4.76 -5.49
N VAL A 454 -16.10 5.38 -5.76
CA VAL A 454 -15.84 6.78 -5.35
C VAL A 454 -16.35 7.80 -6.38
N SER A 455 -16.67 7.38 -7.60
CA SER A 455 -17.10 8.28 -8.68
C SER A 455 -18.46 8.92 -8.39
N ALA A 456 -19.37 8.19 -7.76
CA ALA A 456 -20.67 8.69 -7.39
C ALA A 456 -20.57 9.89 -6.44
N GLY A 457 -19.69 9.82 -5.43
CA GLY A 457 -19.47 10.93 -4.50
C GLY A 457 -19.10 12.24 -5.21
N LYS A 458 -18.19 12.18 -6.19
CA LYS A 458 -17.78 13.35 -6.98
C LYS A 458 -18.93 13.94 -7.78
N ILE A 459 -19.75 13.10 -8.42
CA ILE A 459 -20.93 13.54 -9.18
C ILE A 459 -21.92 14.25 -8.25
N PHE A 460 -22.21 13.67 -7.11
CA PHE A 460 -23.16 14.26 -6.15
C PHE A 460 -22.63 15.55 -5.50
N THR A 461 -21.33 15.62 -5.21
CA THR A 461 -20.70 16.87 -4.73
C THR A 461 -20.85 18.00 -5.75
N LYS A 462 -20.56 17.72 -7.03
CA LYS A 462 -20.71 18.70 -8.10
C LYS A 462 -22.15 19.18 -8.22
N LYS A 463 -23.11 18.26 -8.23
CA LYS A 463 -24.54 18.59 -8.25
C LYS A 463 -24.96 19.46 -7.06
N TYR A 464 -24.49 19.12 -5.85
CA TYR A 464 -24.77 19.92 -4.66
C TYR A 464 -24.22 21.35 -4.77
N LEU A 465 -23.02 21.53 -5.30
CA LEU A 465 -22.42 22.83 -5.54
C LEU A 465 -23.20 23.63 -6.60
N GLU A 466 -23.68 22.99 -7.67
CA GLU A 466 -24.51 23.63 -8.71
C GLU A 466 -25.88 24.10 -8.14
N GLU A 467 -26.44 23.33 -7.21
CA GLU A 467 -27.75 23.64 -6.60
C GLU A 467 -27.67 24.67 -5.46
N HIS A 468 -26.54 24.73 -4.73
CA HIS A 468 -26.44 25.51 -3.46
C HIS A 468 -25.17 26.39 -3.41
N GLY A 469 -24.26 26.27 -4.35
CA GLY A 469 -23.09 27.13 -4.45
C GLY A 469 -23.50 28.48 -5.06
N SER A 470 -23.54 29.52 -4.24
CA SER A 470 -23.75 30.92 -4.67
C SER A 470 -22.47 31.54 -5.20
#